data_baaef7fdf81c2e5a71127415d96c8c33
#
_entry.id   baaef7fdf81c2e5a71127415d96c8c33
#
_cell.length_a   1.000
_cell.length_b   1.000
_cell.length_c   1.000
_cell.angle_alpha   90.00
_cell.angle_beta   90.00
_cell.angle_gamma   90.00
#
_symmetry.space_group_name_H-M   'P 1'
#
loop_
_entity.id
_entity.type
_entity.pdbx_description
1 polymer ?
#
loop_
_entity_poly.entity_id
_entity_poly.type
_entity_poly.pdbx_seq_one_letter_code
_entity_poly.pdbx_strand_id
1 'polypeptide(L)'
;MTSNKHNHRAHTPIRPKPYAMVGAGKLVSTLWKSGDQQAGWRYHFNLFRMTARGQVGQLLSPADLVDLIKLARVLAATLAEDGCLSSAQRRELACLATMLDHLFPPKD
;
A
#
# COMPACT_ATOMS: atom_id res chain seq x y z
N MET A 1 6.06 -3.86 42.68
CA MET A 1 6.06 -4.03 41.85
C MET A 1 5.78 -3.36 40.75
N THR A 2 6.29 -2.41 40.58
CA THR A 2 6.10 -1.66 39.38
C THR A 2 6.66 -2.29 38.19
N SER A 3 7.39 -3.34 38.37
CA SER A 3 7.90 -3.99 37.20
C SER A 3 6.79 -4.50 36.29
N ASN A 4 5.60 -4.62 36.84
CA ASN A 4 4.49 -4.99 35.99
C ASN A 4 4.25 -4.02 34.87
N LYS A 5 4.51 -2.77 35.14
CA LYS A 5 4.32 -1.77 34.14
C LYS A 5 5.28 -1.97 32.98
N HIS A 6 6.48 -2.38 33.29
CA HIS A 6 7.43 -2.63 32.24
C HIS A 6 7.03 -3.83 31.42
N ASN A 7 6.51 -4.84 32.08
CA ASN A 7 6.03 -6.00 31.37
C ASN A 7 4.88 -5.63 30.49
N HIS A 8 4.04 -4.74 30.97
CA HIS A 8 2.98 -4.25 30.14
C HIS A 8 3.53 -3.62 28.89
N ARG A 9 4.54 -2.81 28.98
CA ARG A 9 5.08 -2.20 27.80
C ARG A 9 5.70 -3.22 26.88
N ALA A 10 6.35 -4.22 27.45
CA ALA A 10 6.94 -5.27 26.64
C ALA A 10 5.89 -6.03 25.88
N HIS A 11 4.68 -6.10 26.42
CA HIS A 11 3.61 -6.78 25.76
C HIS A 11 2.71 -5.88 24.92
N THR A 12 2.97 -4.60 24.95
CA THR A 12 2.21 -3.70 24.09
C THR A 12 2.54 -4.01 22.65
N PRO A 13 1.54 -4.25 21.82
CA PRO A 13 1.81 -4.50 20.42
C PRO A 13 2.57 -3.34 19.82
N ILE A 14 3.62 -3.63 19.12
CA ILE A 14 4.36 -2.61 18.41
C ILE A 14 3.46 -2.09 17.30
N ARG A 15 3.15 -0.83 17.34
CA ARG A 15 2.32 -0.24 16.30
C ARG A 15 3.08 -0.28 15.00
N PRO A 16 2.42 -0.68 13.93
CA PRO A 16 3.07 -0.63 12.63
C PRO A 16 3.51 0.81 12.36
N LYS A 17 4.70 0.93 11.86
CA LYS A 17 5.23 2.24 11.48
C LYS A 17 5.08 2.41 9.99
N PRO A 18 4.65 3.60 9.54
CA PRO A 18 4.69 3.86 8.11
C PRO A 18 6.15 3.87 7.68
N TYR A 19 6.46 3.13 6.65
CA TYR A 19 7.82 3.12 6.14
C TYR A 19 7.91 3.73 4.76
N ALA A 20 6.80 3.97 4.11
CA ALA A 20 6.79 4.59 2.81
C ALA A 20 5.42 5.22 2.53
N MET A 21 5.43 6.26 1.75
CA MET A 21 4.21 6.85 1.21
C MET A 21 4.40 6.95 -0.29
N VAL A 22 3.40 6.51 -1.02
CA VAL A 22 3.43 6.59 -2.48
C VAL A 22 2.16 7.26 -2.96
N GLY A 23 2.23 7.89 -4.09
CA GLY A 23 1.09 8.61 -4.61
C GLY A 23 1.01 8.61 -6.12
N ALA A 24 -0.19 8.87 -6.61
CA ALA A 24 -0.45 9.07 -8.02
C ALA A 24 -1.60 10.06 -8.11
N GLY A 25 -1.33 11.23 -8.68
CA GLY A 25 -2.33 12.28 -8.72
C GLY A 25 -2.78 12.67 -7.32
N LYS A 26 -4.06 12.61 -7.08
CA LYS A 26 -4.63 12.96 -5.77
C LYS A 26 -4.74 11.76 -4.83
N LEU A 27 -4.40 10.58 -5.29
CA LEU A 27 -4.49 9.38 -4.48
C LEU A 27 -3.15 9.09 -3.82
N VAL A 28 -3.21 8.69 -2.57
CA VAL A 28 -2.02 8.43 -1.78
C VAL A 28 -2.24 7.14 -1.01
N SER A 29 -1.17 6.41 -0.81
CA SER A 29 -1.18 5.22 0.02
C SER A 29 -0.02 5.30 1.00
N THR A 30 -0.28 4.94 2.23
CA THR A 30 0.77 4.78 3.22
C THR A 30 1.01 3.28 3.38
N LEU A 31 2.26 2.89 3.38
CA LEU A 31 2.63 1.50 3.60
C LEU A 31 3.17 1.33 5.01
N TRP A 32 2.70 0.31 5.67
CA TRP A 32 3.16 -0.04 7.01
C TRP A 32 3.80 -1.40 6.99
N LYS A 33 4.81 -1.55 7.84
CA LYS A 33 5.51 -2.80 7.99
C LYS A 33 5.58 -3.10 9.48
N SER A 34 5.20 -4.30 9.86
CA SER A 34 5.25 -4.73 11.25
C SER A 34 5.82 -6.13 11.32
N GLY A 35 6.18 -6.55 12.55
CA GLY A 35 6.76 -7.85 12.74
C GLY A 35 8.26 -7.76 12.92
N ASP A 36 8.93 -8.89 12.74
CA ASP A 36 10.38 -8.96 12.87
C ASP A 36 10.89 -10.14 12.04
N GLN A 37 12.19 -10.33 12.05
CA GLN A 37 12.80 -11.39 11.25
C GLN A 37 12.37 -12.77 11.66
N GLN A 38 12.08 -12.97 12.93
CA GLN A 38 11.69 -14.29 13.42
C GLN A 38 10.23 -14.59 13.15
N ALA A 39 9.37 -13.65 13.43
CA ALA A 39 7.93 -13.83 13.23
C ALA A 39 7.50 -13.61 11.80
N GLY A 40 8.37 -13.01 11.00
CA GLY A 40 8.01 -12.63 9.65
C GLY A 40 7.51 -11.20 9.60
N TRP A 41 7.60 -10.62 8.44
CA TRP A 41 7.16 -9.26 8.22
C TRP A 41 5.75 -9.24 7.67
N ARG A 42 4.95 -8.30 8.14
CA ARG A 42 3.59 -8.10 7.64
C ARG A 42 3.50 -6.73 7.06
N TYR A 43 2.89 -6.65 5.90
CA TYR A 43 2.75 -5.41 5.17
C TYR A 43 1.30 -5.04 5.04
N HIS A 44 1.01 -3.77 5.24
CA HIS A 44 -0.34 -3.23 5.09
C HIS A 44 -0.25 -1.93 4.34
N PHE A 45 -1.30 -1.61 3.61
CA PHE A 45 -1.38 -0.31 2.98
C PHE A 45 -2.83 0.14 2.97
N ASN A 46 -3.01 1.43 2.87
CA ASN A 46 -4.33 2.01 2.77
C ASN A 46 -4.42 2.79 1.47
N LEU A 47 -5.57 3.36 1.22
CA LEU A 47 -5.82 4.17 0.06
C LEU A 47 -6.68 5.34 0.49
N PHE A 48 -6.26 6.55 0.14
CA PHE A 48 -7.05 7.72 0.45
C PHE A 48 -6.80 8.80 -0.58
N ARG A 49 -7.72 9.74 -0.63
CA ARG A 49 -7.65 10.86 -1.53
C ARG A 49 -7.29 12.10 -0.73
N MET A 50 -6.35 12.87 -1.25
CA MET A 50 -5.94 14.09 -0.60
C MET A 50 -6.51 15.27 -1.37
N THR A 51 -7.17 16.17 -0.66
CA THR A 51 -7.69 17.38 -1.29
C THR A 51 -6.62 18.45 -1.32
N ALA A 52 -6.90 19.52 -2.06
CA ALA A 52 -5.97 20.64 -2.15
C ALA A 52 -5.69 21.29 -0.80
N ARG A 53 -6.59 21.11 0.17
CA ARG A 53 -6.40 21.66 1.51
C ARG A 53 -5.74 20.68 2.46
N GLY A 54 -5.27 19.55 1.96
CA GLY A 54 -4.65 18.55 2.79
C GLY A 54 -5.62 17.66 3.55
N GLN A 55 -6.90 17.76 3.24
CA GLN A 55 -7.88 16.91 3.88
C GLN A 55 -7.88 15.53 3.25
N VAL A 56 -8.14 14.53 4.09
CA VAL A 56 -8.15 13.13 3.67
C VAL A 56 -9.58 12.69 3.43
N GLY A 57 -9.81 12.04 2.29
CA GLY A 57 -11.11 11.47 1.98
C GLY A 57 -10.98 10.04 1.54
N GLN A 58 -12.01 9.25 1.82
CA GLN A 58 -12.02 7.85 1.44
C GLN A 58 -12.95 7.57 0.27
N LEU A 59 -13.75 8.55 -0.12
CA LEU A 59 -14.64 8.38 -1.24
C LEU A 59 -13.92 8.74 -2.53
N LEU A 60 -14.02 7.86 -3.50
CA LEU A 60 -13.39 8.04 -4.80
C LEU A 60 -14.49 8.17 -5.84
N SER A 61 -14.19 8.89 -6.91
CA SER A 61 -15.09 9.07 -8.03
C SER A 61 -14.52 8.38 -9.26
N PRO A 62 -15.31 8.23 -10.32
CA PRO A 62 -14.78 7.66 -11.56
C PRO A 62 -13.57 8.40 -12.10
N ALA A 63 -13.47 9.72 -11.83
CA ALA A 63 -12.30 10.48 -12.27
C ALA A 63 -11.02 10.01 -11.58
N ASP A 64 -11.13 9.33 -10.45
CA ASP A 64 -9.96 8.84 -9.72
C ASP A 64 -9.46 7.50 -10.24
N LEU A 65 -10.16 6.87 -11.18
CA LEU A 65 -9.79 5.53 -11.64
C LEU A 65 -8.40 5.46 -12.26
N VAL A 66 -8.05 6.45 -13.07
CA VAL A 66 -6.73 6.44 -13.70
C VAL A 66 -5.65 6.51 -12.63
N ASP A 67 -5.81 7.40 -11.67
CA ASP A 67 -4.84 7.53 -10.59
C ASP A 67 -4.79 6.29 -9.71
N LEU A 68 -5.94 5.64 -9.54
CA LEU A 68 -5.99 4.40 -8.77
C LEU A 68 -5.16 3.30 -9.43
N ILE A 69 -5.28 3.16 -10.74
CA ILE A 69 -4.51 2.15 -11.46
C ILE A 69 -3.02 2.49 -11.42
N LYS A 70 -2.68 3.75 -11.58
CA LYS A 70 -1.29 4.17 -11.48
C LYS A 70 -0.73 3.91 -10.09
N LEU A 71 -1.52 4.22 -9.07
CA LEU A 71 -1.10 3.99 -7.69
C LEU A 71 -0.90 2.50 -7.42
N ALA A 72 -1.79 1.66 -7.92
CA ALA A 72 -1.65 0.22 -7.75
C ALA A 72 -0.34 -0.29 -8.36
N ARG A 73 0.05 0.24 -9.51
CA ARG A 73 1.32 -0.14 -10.13
C ARG A 73 2.51 0.30 -9.30
N VAL A 74 2.46 1.50 -8.74
CA VAL A 74 3.54 1.99 -7.89
C VAL A 74 3.64 1.17 -6.61
N LEU A 75 2.50 0.83 -6.03
CA LEU A 75 2.46 -0.02 -4.84
C LEU A 75 3.06 -1.39 -5.14
N ALA A 76 2.66 -1.99 -6.25
CA ALA A 76 3.16 -3.29 -6.64
C ALA A 76 4.68 -3.26 -6.81
N ALA A 77 5.20 -2.22 -7.46
CA ALA A 77 6.64 -2.09 -7.66
C ALA A 77 7.37 -1.93 -6.33
N THR A 78 6.84 -1.09 -5.45
CA THR A 78 7.45 -0.85 -4.14
C THR A 78 7.48 -2.13 -3.31
N LEU A 79 6.36 -2.85 -3.27
CA LEU A 79 6.27 -4.10 -2.52
C LEU A 79 7.16 -5.18 -3.12
N ALA A 80 7.27 -5.20 -4.46
CA ALA A 80 8.16 -6.15 -5.12
C ALA A 80 9.62 -5.89 -4.76
N GLU A 81 10.01 -4.63 -4.72
CA GLU A 81 11.39 -4.27 -4.33
C GLU A 81 11.70 -4.70 -2.92
N ASP A 82 10.71 -4.65 -2.04
CA ASP A 82 10.90 -5.06 -0.65
C ASP A 82 10.79 -6.58 -0.48
N GLY A 83 10.55 -7.30 -1.56
CA GLY A 83 10.55 -8.76 -1.53
C GLY A 83 9.32 -9.39 -0.91
N CYS A 84 8.23 -8.65 -0.77
CA CYS A 84 7.07 -9.20 -0.10
C CYS A 84 6.00 -9.76 -1.04
N LEU A 85 6.26 -9.76 -2.34
CA LEU A 85 5.35 -10.36 -3.30
C LEU A 85 5.91 -11.71 -3.76
N SER A 86 5.06 -12.72 -3.80
CA SER A 86 5.46 -14.02 -4.31
C SER A 86 5.64 -13.97 -5.82
N SER A 87 6.32 -14.97 -6.37
CA SER A 87 6.48 -15.06 -7.82
C SER A 87 5.14 -15.16 -8.53
N ALA A 88 4.20 -15.88 -7.91
CA ALA A 88 2.86 -16.01 -8.49
C ALA A 88 2.14 -14.66 -8.50
N GLN A 89 2.23 -13.90 -7.41
CA GLN A 89 1.62 -12.59 -7.35
C GLN A 89 2.22 -11.63 -8.38
N ARG A 90 3.55 -11.68 -8.52
CA ARG A 90 4.22 -10.81 -9.49
C ARG A 90 3.79 -11.13 -10.91
N ARG A 91 3.67 -12.41 -11.24
CA ARG A 91 3.21 -12.83 -12.57
C ARG A 91 1.78 -12.40 -12.82
N GLU A 92 0.92 -12.59 -11.82
CA GLU A 92 -0.48 -12.21 -11.97
C GLU A 92 -0.63 -10.71 -12.17
N LEU A 93 0.13 -9.92 -11.39
CA LEU A 93 0.10 -8.47 -11.55
C LEU A 93 0.59 -8.03 -12.91
N ALA A 94 1.65 -8.66 -13.41
CA ALA A 94 2.14 -8.34 -14.76
C ALA A 94 1.11 -8.68 -15.82
N CYS A 95 0.42 -9.79 -15.65
CA CYS A 95 -0.63 -10.21 -16.59
C CYS A 95 -1.79 -9.21 -16.58
N LEU A 96 -2.21 -8.80 -15.39
CA LEU A 96 -3.28 -7.83 -15.26
C LEU A 96 -2.91 -6.49 -15.86
N ALA A 97 -1.66 -6.07 -15.70
CA ALA A 97 -1.21 -4.82 -16.31
C ALA A 97 -1.31 -4.87 -17.83
N THR A 98 -0.95 -6.01 -18.42
CA THR A 98 -1.09 -6.18 -19.86
C THR A 98 -2.55 -6.16 -20.29
N MET A 99 -3.41 -6.80 -19.51
CA MET A 99 -4.83 -6.80 -19.80
C MET A 99 -5.42 -5.39 -19.75
N LEU A 100 -4.99 -4.60 -18.76
CA LEU A 100 -5.46 -3.23 -18.65
C LEU A 100 -5.06 -2.38 -19.86
N ASP A 101 -3.89 -2.63 -20.41
CA ASP A 101 -3.43 -1.89 -21.58
C ASP A 101 -4.33 -2.16 -22.80
N HIS A 102 -5.04 -3.28 -22.81
CA HIS A 102 -5.91 -3.64 -23.92
C HIS A 102 -7.40 -3.48 -23.60
N LEU A 103 -7.72 -3.06 -22.39
CA LEU A 103 -9.12 -2.96 -21.98
C LEU A 103 -9.89 -1.92 -22.79
N PHE A 104 -9.26 -0.80 -23.07
CA PHE A 104 -9.85 0.24 -23.89
C PHE A 104 -8.90 0.50 -25.03
N PRO A 105 -9.12 -0.14 -26.19
CA PRO A 105 -8.23 0.11 -27.32
C PRO A 105 -8.32 1.57 -27.75
N PRO A 106 -7.23 2.12 -28.26
CA PRO A 106 -7.23 3.52 -28.66
C PRO A 106 -8.25 3.75 -29.76
N LYS A 107 -8.90 4.88 -29.69
CA LYS A 107 -9.81 5.32 -30.75
C LYS A 107 -8.99 5.98 -31.85
N ASP A 108 -9.33 5.67 -33.04
CA ASP A 108 -8.65 6.27 -34.18
C ASP A 108 -9.12 7.67 -34.47
#